data_faf4aaf1212559b36d0da2d571da6c8e
#
_entry.id   faf4aaf1212559b36d0da2d571da6c8e
#
_cell.length_a   1.000
_cell.length_b   1.000
_cell.length_c   1.000
_cell.angle_alpha   90.00
_cell.angle_beta   90.00
_cell.angle_gamma   90.00
#
_symmetry.space_group_name_H-M   'P 1'
#
loop_
_entity.id
_entity.type
_entity.pdbx_description
1 polymer ?
#
loop_
_entity_poly.entity_id
_entity_poly.type
_entity_poly.pdbx_seq_one_letter_code
_entity_poly.pdbx_strand_id
1 'polypeptide(L)'
;MENTYDLAIIGAGPAGSTTARLAAERGLRVLLIDKRQELGAPIQCSGAISRHALLENGVQPDDEFIHEPIYGFKIYDQGGTATTVDYRTLKGEEYGTGPNKVPLGYVVDRRRFDRHLMTLAERAGVEVHLKTEGLGYHPNGGAFAHLRLREYNRERTVRARVIVGADGLQSQVGKWAGLRTHIKLTELASCLQFIVDGVETEGLLELVTGHEWAPGGYAWVFPKGHGYAEIGLGVIRTMTTRSAQWHVDHFMQDSFFADRFKNSRILEVQGGGVPLAAPLRTQYADHVVLVGDAARHVNPITGGGLHTALSGGRIAAHYLADAITAGARPDAATLKGYQDAWLAELGDKMWELYHDKTAVFKQMDIAARDRALYATMSDYFSPNSKYKKV
;
A
#
# COMPACT_ATOMS: atom_id res chain seq x y z
N MET A 1 28.54 18.12 13.90
CA MET A 1 28.59 17.02 12.91
C MET A 1 27.89 17.50 11.66
N GLU A 2 28.47 17.34 10.48
CA GLU A 2 27.80 17.71 9.24
C GLU A 2 26.55 16.86 9.07
N ASN A 3 25.38 17.50 8.98
CA ASN A 3 24.09 16.85 8.69
C ASN A 3 24.04 16.46 7.19
N THR A 4 24.90 15.53 6.78
CA THR A 4 25.05 15.09 5.39
C THR A 4 24.75 13.59 5.30
N TYR A 5 23.87 13.21 4.39
CA TYR A 5 23.39 11.86 4.18
C TYR A 5 23.50 11.46 2.71
N ASP A 6 23.59 10.17 2.44
CA ASP A 6 23.41 9.67 1.09
C ASP A 6 21.94 9.73 0.70
N LEU A 7 21.04 9.27 1.60
CA LEU A 7 19.60 9.37 1.41
C LEU A 7 18.93 10.13 2.56
N ALA A 8 17.98 11.00 2.23
CA ALA A 8 17.01 11.55 3.16
C ALA A 8 15.61 11.09 2.73
N ILE A 9 14.95 10.28 3.55
CA ILE A 9 13.67 9.64 3.24
C ILE A 9 12.57 10.33 4.02
N ILE A 10 11.53 10.80 3.33
CA ILE A 10 10.40 11.51 3.90
C ILE A 10 9.18 10.60 3.91
N GLY A 11 8.79 10.14 5.09
CA GLY A 11 7.70 9.20 5.37
C GLY A 11 8.21 7.82 5.80
N ALA A 12 7.93 7.45 7.05
CA ALA A 12 8.30 6.17 7.66
C ALA A 12 7.18 5.13 7.58
N GLY A 13 6.39 5.15 6.50
CA GLY A 13 5.47 4.08 6.14
C GLY A 13 6.22 2.87 5.52
N PRO A 14 5.50 1.83 5.06
CA PRO A 14 6.11 0.61 4.55
C PRO A 14 7.17 0.84 3.47
N ALA A 15 6.90 1.70 2.49
CA ALA A 15 7.86 2.01 1.42
C ALA A 15 9.13 2.69 1.95
N GLY A 16 8.97 3.74 2.79
CA GLY A 16 10.09 4.51 3.29
C GLY A 16 10.97 3.72 4.26
N SER A 17 10.37 3.00 5.21
CA SER A 17 11.11 2.16 6.17
C SER A 17 11.87 1.03 5.47
N THR A 18 11.26 0.40 4.45
CA THR A 18 11.93 -0.63 3.64
C THR A 18 13.09 -0.05 2.83
N THR A 19 12.88 1.12 2.18
CA THR A 19 13.96 1.81 1.46
C THR A 19 15.12 2.15 2.40
N ALA A 20 14.79 2.71 3.58
CA ALA A 20 15.78 3.11 4.56
C ALA A 20 16.64 1.94 5.04
N ARG A 21 15.97 0.86 5.48
CA ARG A 21 16.64 -0.35 5.96
C ARG A 21 17.59 -0.93 4.92
N LEU A 22 17.07 -1.25 3.74
CA LEU A 22 17.84 -1.95 2.71
C LEU A 22 18.98 -1.09 2.14
N ALA A 23 18.83 0.24 2.11
CA ALA A 23 19.91 1.15 1.73
C ALA A 23 21.01 1.22 2.80
N ALA A 24 20.63 1.23 4.10
CA ALA A 24 21.58 1.22 5.21
C ALA A 24 22.33 -0.12 5.30
N GLU A 25 21.66 -1.25 5.10
CA GLU A 25 22.28 -2.59 5.00
C GLU A 25 23.35 -2.67 3.88
N ARG A 26 23.24 -1.80 2.86
CA ARG A 26 24.23 -1.66 1.77
C ARG A 26 25.27 -0.56 2.02
N GLY A 27 25.35 -0.06 3.25
CA GLY A 27 26.39 0.87 3.72
C GLY A 27 26.10 2.35 3.46
N LEU A 28 24.91 2.73 3.01
CA LEU A 28 24.56 4.14 2.84
C LEU A 28 24.23 4.79 4.18
N ARG A 29 24.59 6.07 4.33
CA ARG A 29 24.16 6.90 5.45
C ARG A 29 22.76 7.45 5.19
N VAL A 30 21.78 6.99 5.95
CA VAL A 30 20.35 7.25 5.73
C VAL A 30 19.73 8.01 6.87
N LEU A 31 18.98 9.08 6.55
CA LEU A 31 18.04 9.77 7.42
C LEU A 31 16.62 9.40 7.04
N LEU A 32 15.82 8.95 7.99
CA LEU A 32 14.39 8.67 7.84
C LEU A 32 13.59 9.61 8.74
N ILE A 33 12.67 10.37 8.16
CA ILE A 33 11.81 11.29 8.92
C ILE A 33 10.34 10.97 8.72
N ASP A 34 9.54 11.19 9.77
CA ASP A 34 8.07 11.19 9.67
C ASP A 34 7.47 12.34 10.47
N LYS A 35 6.46 13.02 9.89
CA LYS A 35 5.75 14.11 10.55
C LYS A 35 4.88 13.66 11.72
N ARG A 36 4.49 12.38 11.73
CA ARG A 36 3.70 11.77 12.80
C ARG A 36 4.57 11.54 14.03
N GLN A 37 3.95 11.62 15.18
CA GLN A 37 4.59 11.26 16.45
C GLN A 37 4.44 9.75 16.75
N GLU A 38 3.52 9.08 16.04
CA GLU A 38 3.22 7.66 16.17
C GLU A 38 3.07 7.05 14.78
N LEU A 39 3.85 6.01 14.49
CA LEU A 39 3.77 5.29 13.22
C LEU A 39 2.55 4.38 13.19
N GLY A 40 2.02 4.18 11.96
CA GLY A 40 0.82 3.38 11.74
C GLY A 40 -0.47 4.04 12.20
N ALA A 41 -0.45 5.25 12.78
CA ALA A 41 -1.64 6.00 13.18
C ALA A 41 -1.72 7.35 12.44
N PRO A 42 -2.93 7.77 11.96
CA PRO A 42 -4.16 6.96 11.90
C PRO A 42 -4.02 5.82 10.90
N ILE A 43 -4.70 4.70 11.17
CA ILE A 43 -4.74 3.56 10.25
C ILE A 43 -5.64 3.89 9.06
N GLN A 44 -5.19 3.54 7.86
CA GLN A 44 -5.92 3.77 6.61
C GLN A 44 -5.88 2.55 5.67
N CYS A 45 -5.66 1.35 6.23
CA CYS A 45 -5.43 0.15 5.45
C CYS A 45 -5.86 -1.08 6.25
N SER A 46 -6.52 -2.02 5.59
CA SER A 46 -6.99 -3.28 6.18
C SER A 46 -5.86 -4.25 6.59
N GLY A 47 -4.66 -4.07 6.08
CA GLY A 47 -3.50 -4.84 6.52
C GLY A 47 -3.32 -6.20 5.86
N ALA A 48 -4.07 -6.54 4.82
CA ALA A 48 -3.86 -7.81 4.11
C ALA A 48 -2.55 -7.77 3.30
N ILE A 49 -1.70 -8.80 3.49
CA ILE A 49 -0.43 -8.94 2.80
C ILE A 49 -0.11 -10.43 2.59
N SER A 50 0.42 -10.80 1.41
CA SER A 50 0.86 -12.17 1.17
C SER A 50 2.14 -12.49 1.94
N ARG A 51 2.29 -13.76 2.31
CA ARG A 51 3.53 -14.26 2.92
C ARG A 51 4.74 -14.05 1.99
N HIS A 52 4.53 -14.28 0.69
CA HIS A 52 5.57 -14.04 -0.32
C HIS A 52 6.07 -12.59 -0.30
N ALA A 53 5.15 -11.61 -0.27
CA ALA A 53 5.51 -10.20 -0.24
C ALA A 53 6.33 -9.80 0.99
N LEU A 54 6.08 -10.41 2.15
CA LEU A 54 6.91 -10.19 3.34
C LEU A 54 8.32 -10.74 3.12
N LEU A 55 8.43 -12.02 2.75
CA LEU A 55 9.73 -12.71 2.62
C LEU A 55 10.61 -12.13 1.52
N GLU A 56 10.04 -11.82 0.37
CA GLU A 56 10.74 -11.20 -0.76
C GLU A 56 11.39 -9.86 -0.38
N ASN A 57 10.76 -9.13 0.53
CA ASN A 57 11.25 -7.86 1.02
C ASN A 57 12.02 -7.97 2.35
N GLY A 58 12.44 -9.20 2.73
CA GLY A 58 13.27 -9.47 3.89
C GLY A 58 12.56 -9.21 5.24
N VAL A 59 11.25 -9.41 5.29
CA VAL A 59 10.44 -9.31 6.52
C VAL A 59 9.95 -10.71 6.87
N GLN A 60 10.34 -11.21 8.03
CA GLN A 60 9.82 -12.48 8.53
C GLN A 60 8.44 -12.28 9.15
N PRO A 61 7.48 -13.21 8.91
CA PRO A 61 6.22 -13.20 9.64
C PRO A 61 6.47 -13.30 11.15
N ASP A 62 5.78 -12.47 11.93
CA ASP A 62 5.95 -12.38 13.38
C ASP A 62 4.58 -12.13 14.05
N ASP A 63 4.30 -12.85 15.12
CA ASP A 63 3.07 -12.74 15.89
C ASP A 63 2.92 -11.36 16.56
N GLU A 64 4.01 -10.58 16.67
CA GLU A 64 3.96 -9.21 17.16
C GLU A 64 3.02 -8.33 16.33
N PHE A 65 2.97 -8.53 15.00
CA PHE A 65 2.17 -7.71 14.11
C PHE A 65 1.09 -8.49 13.33
N ILE A 66 1.07 -9.81 13.37
CA ILE A 66 0.06 -10.64 12.70
C ILE A 66 -1.20 -10.70 13.56
N HIS A 67 -2.33 -10.34 12.96
CA HIS A 67 -3.65 -10.56 13.56
C HIS A 67 -4.19 -11.94 13.25
N GLU A 68 -4.16 -12.34 11.96
CA GLU A 68 -4.79 -13.58 11.52
C GLU A 68 -4.08 -14.12 10.26
N PRO A 69 -3.81 -15.44 10.19
CA PRO A 69 -3.35 -16.09 8.97
C PRO A 69 -4.49 -16.22 7.95
N ILE A 70 -4.16 -16.06 6.67
CA ILE A 70 -5.11 -16.11 5.55
C ILE A 70 -4.79 -17.30 4.66
N TYR A 71 -5.85 -18.02 4.28
CA TYR A 71 -5.75 -19.23 3.48
C TYR A 71 -6.46 -19.14 2.12
N GLY A 72 -7.06 -17.99 1.79
CA GLY A 72 -7.73 -17.80 0.51
C GLY A 72 -8.70 -16.62 0.49
N PHE A 73 -9.61 -16.68 -0.46
CA PHE A 73 -10.50 -15.58 -0.79
C PHE A 73 -11.93 -16.08 -1.05
N LYS A 74 -12.90 -15.25 -0.71
CA LYS A 74 -14.29 -15.37 -1.11
C LYS A 74 -14.70 -14.10 -1.83
N ILE A 75 -15.00 -14.17 -3.11
CA ILE A 75 -15.43 -13.03 -3.92
C ILE A 75 -16.91 -13.18 -4.20
N TYR A 76 -17.69 -12.20 -3.80
CA TYR A 76 -19.13 -12.19 -3.98
C TYR A 76 -19.54 -11.18 -5.06
N ASP A 77 -20.56 -11.55 -5.82
CA ASP A 77 -21.30 -10.58 -6.62
C ASP A 77 -22.27 -9.77 -5.73
N GLN A 78 -22.99 -8.82 -6.32
CA GLN A 78 -23.94 -7.97 -5.60
C GLN A 78 -25.06 -8.76 -4.91
N GLY A 79 -25.45 -9.91 -5.46
CA GLY A 79 -26.54 -10.76 -4.96
C GLY A 79 -26.08 -11.82 -3.94
N GLY A 80 -24.79 -11.91 -3.65
CA GLY A 80 -24.25 -12.88 -2.70
C GLY A 80 -23.81 -14.21 -3.31
N THR A 81 -23.77 -14.32 -4.65
CA THR A 81 -23.15 -15.47 -5.32
C THR A 81 -21.63 -15.41 -5.17
N ALA A 82 -21.02 -16.47 -4.65
CA ALA A 82 -19.59 -16.47 -4.32
C ALA A 82 -18.74 -17.36 -5.21
N THR A 83 -17.58 -16.85 -5.61
CA THR A 83 -16.42 -17.65 -6.03
C THR A 83 -15.49 -17.80 -4.83
N THR A 84 -15.21 -19.05 -4.43
CA THR A 84 -14.32 -19.36 -3.29
C THR A 84 -13.04 -20.01 -3.78
N VAL A 85 -11.91 -19.49 -3.32
CA VAL A 85 -10.59 -20.08 -3.48
C VAL A 85 -10.00 -20.30 -2.09
N ASP A 86 -9.98 -21.55 -1.64
CA ASP A 86 -9.46 -21.95 -0.34
C ASP A 86 -8.30 -22.92 -0.52
N TYR A 87 -7.09 -22.44 -0.27
CA TYR A 87 -5.85 -23.21 -0.44
C TYR A 87 -5.73 -24.38 0.53
N ARG A 88 -6.52 -24.42 1.62
CA ARG A 88 -6.58 -25.58 2.52
C ARG A 88 -7.17 -26.82 1.84
N THR A 89 -7.98 -26.61 0.80
CA THR A 89 -8.66 -27.68 0.05
C THR A 89 -7.96 -28.05 -1.26
N LEU A 90 -7.03 -27.24 -1.73
CA LEU A 90 -6.31 -27.46 -2.99
C LEU A 90 -5.18 -28.48 -2.81
N LYS A 91 -5.13 -29.48 -3.68
CA LYS A 91 -4.07 -30.51 -3.67
C LYS A 91 -2.79 -29.98 -4.29
N GLY A 92 -1.66 -30.37 -3.70
CA GLY A 92 -0.33 -30.06 -4.26
C GLY A 92 0.20 -28.66 -3.96
N GLU A 93 -0.60 -27.77 -3.37
CA GLU A 93 -0.15 -26.44 -2.99
C GLU A 93 0.63 -26.48 -1.66
N GLU A 94 1.63 -25.63 -1.51
CA GLU A 94 2.38 -25.47 -0.26
C GLU A 94 1.57 -24.73 0.82
N TYR A 95 0.52 -24.01 0.40
CA TYR A 95 -0.33 -23.21 1.28
C TYR A 95 -1.42 -24.08 1.94
N GLY A 96 -1.81 -23.73 3.16
CA GLY A 96 -2.89 -24.37 3.90
C GLY A 96 -2.54 -24.58 5.37
N THR A 97 -3.27 -25.52 6.01
CA THR A 97 -3.05 -25.97 7.38
C THR A 97 -2.53 -27.40 7.40
N GLY A 98 -1.62 -27.70 8.30
CA GLY A 98 -1.06 -29.05 8.45
C GLY A 98 0.46 -29.06 8.41
N PRO A 99 1.10 -30.23 8.60
CA PRO A 99 2.54 -30.37 8.57
C PRO A 99 3.14 -29.88 7.25
N ASN A 100 4.14 -29.01 7.32
CA ASN A 100 4.82 -28.40 6.16
C ASN A 100 3.94 -27.52 5.27
N LYS A 101 2.78 -27.07 5.74
CA LYS A 101 1.93 -26.08 5.07
C LYS A 101 2.13 -24.71 5.71
N VAL A 102 1.95 -23.66 4.91
CA VAL A 102 2.07 -22.26 5.35
C VAL A 102 0.82 -21.48 4.95
N PRO A 103 0.46 -20.40 5.67
CA PRO A 103 -0.58 -19.47 5.24
C PRO A 103 -0.21 -18.80 3.91
N LEU A 104 -1.21 -18.53 3.08
CA LEU A 104 -1.07 -17.73 1.85
C LEU A 104 -0.59 -16.30 2.17
N GLY A 105 -1.10 -15.76 3.27
CA GLY A 105 -0.79 -14.42 3.73
C GLY A 105 -1.31 -14.17 5.14
N TYR A 106 -1.38 -12.90 5.49
CA TYR A 106 -1.76 -12.47 6.82
C TYR A 106 -2.59 -11.18 6.74
N VAL A 107 -3.43 -10.98 7.74
CA VAL A 107 -3.92 -9.65 8.09
C VAL A 107 -3.08 -9.14 9.24
N VAL A 108 -2.42 -8.00 9.06
CA VAL A 108 -1.50 -7.42 10.05
C VAL A 108 -2.10 -6.22 10.78
N ASP A 109 -1.68 -6.01 12.03
CA ASP A 109 -1.84 -4.74 12.71
C ASP A 109 -0.88 -3.70 12.12
N ARG A 110 -1.43 -2.70 11.44
CA ARG A 110 -0.63 -1.67 10.76
C ARG A 110 0.18 -0.80 11.73
N ARG A 111 -0.30 -0.58 12.96
CA ARG A 111 0.48 0.16 13.97
C ARG A 111 1.74 -0.61 14.36
N ARG A 112 1.59 -1.90 14.64
CA ARG A 112 2.70 -2.78 15.00
C ARG A 112 3.60 -3.06 13.81
N PHE A 113 3.02 -3.32 12.64
CA PHE A 113 3.77 -3.61 11.42
C PHE A 113 4.65 -2.42 10.97
N ASP A 114 4.08 -1.20 10.92
CA ASP A 114 4.85 -0.02 10.53
C ASP A 114 5.98 0.28 11.53
N ARG A 115 5.74 0.08 12.84
CA ARG A 115 6.79 0.18 13.88
C ARG A 115 7.85 -0.89 13.73
N HIS A 116 7.45 -2.14 13.43
CA HIS A 116 8.39 -3.23 13.18
C HIS A 116 9.33 -2.90 12.00
N LEU A 117 8.79 -2.43 10.89
CA LEU A 117 9.60 -2.02 9.72
C LEU A 117 10.58 -0.89 10.07
N MET A 118 10.15 0.11 10.85
CA MET A 118 11.03 1.18 11.31
C MET A 118 12.11 0.64 12.26
N THR A 119 11.78 -0.26 13.17
CA THR A 119 12.74 -0.87 14.09
C THR A 119 13.80 -1.67 13.33
N LEU A 120 13.42 -2.37 12.26
CA LEU A 120 14.38 -3.02 11.37
C LEU A 120 15.32 -1.99 10.71
N ALA A 121 14.80 -0.84 10.29
CA ALA A 121 15.61 0.23 9.71
C ALA A 121 16.58 0.82 10.75
N GLU A 122 16.13 1.12 11.97
CA GLU A 122 16.96 1.62 13.06
C GLU A 122 18.09 0.63 13.41
N ARG A 123 17.79 -0.66 13.49
CA ARG A 123 18.79 -1.73 13.74
C ARG A 123 19.81 -1.84 12.60
N ALA A 124 19.45 -1.46 11.38
CA ALA A 124 20.37 -1.37 10.25
C ALA A 124 21.25 -0.10 10.27
N GLY A 125 21.09 0.80 11.26
CA GLY A 125 21.87 2.02 11.41
C GLY A 125 21.23 3.27 10.80
N VAL A 126 19.96 3.24 10.46
CA VAL A 126 19.22 4.42 9.97
C VAL A 126 19.02 5.43 11.10
N GLU A 127 19.31 6.70 10.85
CA GLU A 127 18.96 7.79 11.75
C GLU A 127 17.46 8.13 11.56
N VAL A 128 16.65 7.93 12.61
CA VAL A 128 15.19 8.08 12.53
C VAL A 128 14.73 9.27 13.37
N HIS A 129 13.93 10.16 12.78
CA HIS A 129 13.31 11.29 13.47
C HIS A 129 11.80 11.32 13.23
N LEU A 130 11.03 11.02 14.26
CA LEU A 130 9.59 11.22 14.30
C LEU A 130 9.26 12.68 14.64
N LYS A 131 7.99 13.08 14.41
CA LYS A 131 7.53 14.47 14.58
C LYS A 131 8.42 15.48 13.84
N THR A 132 8.93 15.04 12.69
CA THR A 132 9.84 15.80 11.83
C THR A 132 9.25 15.87 10.42
N GLU A 133 8.98 17.09 9.97
CA GLU A 133 8.35 17.39 8.69
C GLU A 133 9.36 17.93 7.69
N GLY A 134 9.35 17.42 6.46
CA GLY A 134 10.01 18.05 5.34
C GLY A 134 9.26 19.31 4.90
N LEU A 135 9.96 20.40 4.69
CA LEU A 135 9.38 21.70 4.31
C LEU A 135 9.66 22.08 2.85
N GLY A 136 10.62 21.45 2.23
CA GLY A 136 11.05 21.73 0.85
C GLY A 136 12.51 21.41 0.65
N TYR A 137 12.93 21.31 -0.61
CA TYR A 137 14.34 21.12 -0.94
C TYR A 137 14.81 22.08 -2.02
N HIS A 138 16.11 22.29 -2.09
CA HIS A 138 16.75 23.09 -3.13
C HIS A 138 17.91 22.28 -3.74
N PRO A 139 17.79 21.87 -5.01
CA PRO A 139 18.93 21.36 -5.77
C PRO A 139 19.88 22.53 -6.04
N ASN A 140 21.14 22.40 -5.67
CA ASN A 140 22.14 23.46 -5.91
C ASN A 140 23.09 23.15 -7.08
N GLY A 141 22.72 22.19 -7.93
CA GLY A 141 23.51 21.73 -9.07
C GLY A 141 24.77 20.94 -8.70
N GLY A 142 24.98 20.67 -7.40
CA GLY A 142 26.14 19.92 -6.88
C GLY A 142 25.80 18.45 -6.62
N ALA A 143 26.64 17.80 -5.81
CA ALA A 143 26.47 16.41 -5.39
C ALA A 143 25.36 16.21 -4.34
N PHE A 144 24.86 17.28 -3.73
CA PHE A 144 23.88 17.25 -2.65
C PHE A 144 22.79 18.29 -2.87
N ALA A 145 21.55 17.94 -2.55
CA ALA A 145 20.47 18.88 -2.35
C ALA A 145 20.38 19.29 -0.87
N HIS A 146 19.82 20.46 -0.62
CA HIS A 146 19.53 20.97 0.72
C HIS A 146 18.06 20.72 1.03
N LEU A 147 17.78 19.90 2.05
CA LEU A 147 16.45 19.61 2.54
C LEU A 147 16.18 20.39 3.82
N ARG A 148 15.15 21.23 3.81
CA ARG A 148 14.66 21.94 5.00
C ARG A 148 13.72 21.05 5.77
N LEU A 149 13.93 20.97 7.08
CA LEU A 149 13.16 20.14 8.02
C LEU A 149 12.62 21.02 9.16
N ARG A 150 11.48 20.64 9.68
CA ARG A 150 10.97 21.16 10.96
C ARG A 150 10.82 20.01 11.94
N GLU A 151 11.69 19.99 12.95
CA GLU A 151 11.67 19.04 14.05
C GLU A 151 11.09 19.72 15.28
N TYR A 152 9.93 19.24 15.74
CA TYR A 152 9.09 19.97 16.69
C TYR A 152 8.82 21.40 16.19
N ASN A 153 9.39 22.43 16.81
CA ASN A 153 9.23 23.83 16.42
C ASN A 153 10.55 24.46 15.92
N ARG A 154 11.57 23.66 15.60
CA ARG A 154 12.88 24.14 15.17
C ARG A 154 13.12 23.75 13.72
N GLU A 155 13.42 24.74 12.88
CA GLU A 155 13.84 24.48 11.52
C GLU A 155 15.36 24.21 11.48
N ARG A 156 15.71 23.23 10.64
CA ARG A 156 17.11 22.94 10.31
C ARG A 156 17.22 22.52 8.85
N THR A 157 18.41 22.58 8.31
CA THR A 157 18.72 22.12 6.96
C THR A 157 19.69 20.95 7.05
N VAL A 158 19.43 19.91 6.28
CA VAL A 158 20.35 18.80 6.07
C VAL A 158 20.73 18.71 4.59
N ARG A 159 21.83 18.02 4.29
CA ARG A 159 22.30 17.76 2.93
C ARG A 159 22.08 16.29 2.61
N ALA A 160 21.50 15.99 1.45
CA ALA A 160 21.35 14.61 0.98
C ALA A 160 21.70 14.51 -0.51
N ARG A 161 22.31 13.39 -0.91
CA ARG A 161 22.51 13.10 -2.33
C ARG A 161 21.17 12.90 -3.01
N VAL A 162 20.31 12.05 -2.44
CA VAL A 162 18.97 11.79 -2.96
C VAL A 162 17.94 11.94 -1.83
N ILE A 163 16.83 12.59 -2.15
CA ILE A 163 15.64 12.70 -1.32
C ILE A 163 14.62 11.66 -1.83
N VAL A 164 14.20 10.76 -0.95
CA VAL A 164 13.18 9.77 -1.29
C VAL A 164 11.84 10.22 -0.74
N GLY A 165 10.89 10.51 -1.62
CA GLY A 165 9.51 10.80 -1.25
C GLY A 165 8.72 9.51 -1.04
N ALA A 166 8.49 9.16 0.25
CA ALA A 166 7.64 8.07 0.70
C ALA A 166 6.43 8.62 1.50
N ASP A 167 6.02 9.83 1.19
CA ASP A 167 5.11 10.68 1.94
C ASP A 167 3.63 10.48 1.57
N GLY A 168 3.32 9.36 0.90
CA GLY A 168 1.98 8.85 0.67
C GLY A 168 1.21 9.60 -0.42
N LEU A 169 -0.09 9.39 -0.44
CA LEU A 169 -1.03 9.79 -1.49
C LEU A 169 -0.90 11.25 -1.94
N GLN A 170 -0.66 12.17 -1.02
CA GLN A 170 -0.60 13.62 -1.30
C GLN A 170 0.82 14.15 -1.47
N SER A 171 1.75 13.33 -1.87
CA SER A 171 3.18 13.64 -1.89
C SER A 171 3.54 15.11 -2.06
N GLN A 172 4.13 15.70 -1.01
CA GLN A 172 4.71 17.05 -1.08
C GLN A 172 6.06 17.01 -1.79
N VAL A 173 6.84 15.94 -1.58
CA VAL A 173 8.13 15.75 -2.26
C VAL A 173 7.94 15.77 -3.77
N GLY A 174 6.95 15.04 -4.27
CA GLY A 174 6.62 15.05 -5.70
C GLY A 174 6.24 16.43 -6.23
N LYS A 175 5.46 17.20 -5.45
CA LYS A 175 5.10 18.58 -5.82
C LYS A 175 6.31 19.50 -5.83
N TRP A 176 7.20 19.42 -4.84
CA TRP A 176 8.44 20.23 -4.83
C TRP A 176 9.34 19.90 -6.01
N ALA A 177 9.37 18.63 -6.43
CA ALA A 177 10.13 18.17 -7.59
C ALA A 177 9.47 18.50 -8.94
N GLY A 178 8.32 19.17 -8.96
CA GLY A 178 7.58 19.50 -10.19
C GLY A 178 6.94 18.29 -10.87
N LEU A 179 6.80 17.16 -10.17
CA LEU A 179 6.19 15.95 -10.70
C LEU A 179 4.65 16.03 -10.69
N ARG A 180 4.00 15.43 -11.66
CA ARG A 180 2.53 15.45 -11.80
C ARG A 180 1.87 14.42 -10.88
N THR A 181 1.82 14.72 -9.57
CA THR A 181 1.24 13.83 -8.55
C THR A 181 -0.27 13.98 -8.37
N HIS A 182 -0.93 14.90 -9.09
CA HIS A 182 -2.37 15.09 -9.00
C HIS A 182 -3.15 13.84 -9.40
N ILE A 183 -4.11 13.41 -8.57
CA ILE A 183 -5.00 12.27 -8.80
C ILE A 183 -6.38 12.81 -9.16
N LYS A 184 -6.99 12.28 -10.22
CA LYS A 184 -8.36 12.61 -10.61
C LYS A 184 -9.34 12.00 -9.62
N LEU A 185 -10.45 12.67 -9.35
CA LEU A 185 -11.51 12.15 -8.48
C LEU A 185 -12.12 10.83 -8.99
N THR A 186 -12.04 10.57 -10.30
CA THR A 186 -12.44 9.31 -10.93
C THR A 186 -11.50 8.15 -10.64
N GLU A 187 -10.33 8.43 -10.07
CA GLU A 187 -9.26 7.46 -9.80
C GLU A 187 -8.90 7.42 -8.30
N LEU A 188 -9.63 8.15 -7.48
CA LEU A 188 -9.46 8.20 -6.02
C LEU A 188 -10.64 7.50 -5.35
N ALA A 189 -10.36 6.38 -4.68
CA ALA A 189 -11.33 5.75 -3.81
C ALA A 189 -11.37 6.43 -2.45
N SER A 190 -12.58 6.72 -1.96
CA SER A 190 -12.83 7.11 -0.58
C SER A 190 -13.17 5.85 0.20
N CYS A 191 -12.32 5.45 1.13
CA CYS A 191 -12.45 4.25 1.92
C CYS A 191 -12.86 4.55 3.35
N LEU A 192 -13.74 3.72 3.90
CA LEU A 192 -14.12 3.70 5.30
C LEU A 192 -14.24 2.26 5.76
N GLN A 193 -13.76 1.99 6.97
CA GLN A 193 -13.80 0.66 7.57
C GLN A 193 -13.97 0.73 9.09
N PHE A 194 -14.54 -0.31 9.65
CA PHE A 194 -14.77 -0.49 11.07
C PHE A 194 -14.05 -1.75 11.56
N ILE A 195 -13.36 -1.65 12.67
CA ILE A 195 -13.03 -2.84 13.46
C ILE A 195 -14.25 -3.14 14.31
N VAL A 196 -14.74 -4.37 14.22
CA VAL A 196 -15.92 -4.81 14.93
C VAL A 196 -15.64 -6.06 15.75
N ASP A 197 -16.38 -6.21 16.85
CA ASP A 197 -16.44 -7.41 17.69
C ASP A 197 -17.72 -8.22 17.35
N GLY A 198 -17.68 -9.53 17.56
CA GLY A 198 -18.82 -10.41 17.42
C GLY A 198 -19.13 -10.84 15.98
N VAL A 199 -18.13 -10.86 15.10
CA VAL A 199 -18.27 -11.33 13.72
C VAL A 199 -17.36 -12.53 13.46
N GLU A 200 -17.97 -13.68 13.23
CA GLU A 200 -17.25 -14.91 12.87
C GLU A 200 -16.62 -14.80 11.47
N THR A 201 -15.38 -15.28 11.34
CA THR A 201 -14.63 -15.33 10.09
C THR A 201 -13.95 -16.69 9.90
N GLU A 202 -13.66 -17.05 8.65
CA GLU A 202 -13.16 -18.39 8.29
C GLU A 202 -11.66 -18.41 7.90
N GLY A 203 -10.91 -17.33 8.17
CA GLY A 203 -9.53 -17.21 7.69
C GLY A 203 -9.43 -16.98 6.17
N LEU A 204 -10.50 -16.48 5.56
CA LEU A 204 -10.54 -16.05 4.17
C LEU A 204 -10.76 -14.54 4.10
N LEU A 205 -10.21 -13.89 3.09
CA LEU A 205 -10.55 -12.51 2.76
C LEU A 205 -11.84 -12.51 1.96
N GLU A 206 -12.88 -11.87 2.47
CA GLU A 206 -14.17 -11.76 1.81
C GLU A 206 -14.28 -10.40 1.12
N LEU A 207 -14.64 -10.41 -0.16
CA LEU A 207 -14.72 -9.24 -1.02
C LEU A 207 -16.07 -9.23 -1.72
N VAL A 208 -16.82 -8.14 -1.66
CA VAL A 208 -18.17 -8.02 -2.23
C VAL A 208 -18.16 -6.93 -3.29
N THR A 209 -18.40 -7.30 -4.53
CA THR A 209 -18.53 -6.38 -5.66
C THR A 209 -19.98 -5.98 -5.90
N GLY A 210 -20.20 -4.85 -6.54
CA GLY A 210 -21.52 -4.39 -6.94
C GLY A 210 -21.76 -2.92 -6.62
N HIS A 211 -22.45 -2.28 -7.54
CA HIS A 211 -22.71 -0.84 -7.46
C HIS A 211 -23.57 -0.44 -6.25
N GLU A 212 -24.44 -1.30 -5.82
CA GLU A 212 -25.32 -1.05 -4.66
C GLU A 212 -24.50 -0.86 -3.38
N TRP A 213 -23.52 -1.73 -3.17
CA TRP A 213 -22.70 -1.70 -1.95
C TRP A 213 -21.55 -0.70 -2.04
N ALA A 214 -20.77 -0.79 -3.11
CA ALA A 214 -19.52 -0.02 -3.24
C ALA A 214 -19.32 0.49 -4.69
N PRO A 215 -20.01 1.56 -5.10
CA PRO A 215 -19.90 2.12 -6.44
C PRO A 215 -18.46 2.42 -6.87
N GLY A 216 -17.96 1.69 -7.87
CA GLY A 216 -16.60 1.86 -8.39
C GLY A 216 -15.50 1.17 -7.61
N GLY A 217 -15.84 0.42 -6.56
CA GLY A 217 -14.94 -0.35 -5.74
C GLY A 217 -15.55 -1.65 -5.27
N TYR A 218 -15.28 -2.03 -4.02
CA TYR A 218 -15.83 -3.22 -3.38
C TYR A 218 -15.91 -3.03 -1.86
N ALA A 219 -16.77 -3.83 -1.21
CA ALA A 219 -16.79 -3.97 0.24
C ALA A 219 -15.97 -5.20 0.66
N TRP A 220 -15.52 -5.24 1.90
CA TRP A 220 -14.73 -6.35 2.43
C TRP A 220 -15.09 -6.70 3.87
N VAL A 221 -14.86 -7.98 4.19
CA VAL A 221 -14.84 -8.50 5.56
C VAL A 221 -13.53 -9.25 5.75
N PHE A 222 -12.63 -8.71 6.57
CA PHE A 222 -11.33 -9.30 6.81
C PHE A 222 -11.21 -9.77 8.26
N PRO A 223 -10.71 -10.98 8.49
CA PRO A 223 -10.50 -11.51 9.83
C PRO A 223 -9.43 -10.73 10.59
N LYS A 224 -9.66 -10.51 11.87
CA LYS A 224 -8.69 -9.90 12.80
C LYS A 224 -8.38 -10.82 13.99
N GLY A 225 -8.85 -12.08 13.95
CA GLY A 225 -8.69 -13.03 15.04
C GLY A 225 -9.57 -12.74 16.25
N HIS A 226 -9.69 -13.69 17.14
CA HIS A 226 -10.37 -13.56 18.43
C HIS A 226 -11.81 -13.03 18.39
N GLY A 227 -12.58 -13.32 17.33
CA GLY A 227 -13.94 -12.81 17.14
C GLY A 227 -14.00 -11.37 16.59
N TYR A 228 -12.88 -10.78 16.27
CA TYR A 228 -12.83 -9.48 15.61
C TYR A 228 -12.77 -9.60 14.09
N ALA A 229 -13.42 -8.67 13.42
CA ALA A 229 -13.35 -8.51 11.98
C ALA A 229 -13.17 -7.04 11.61
N GLU A 230 -12.70 -6.80 10.40
CA GLU A 230 -12.72 -5.49 9.77
C GLU A 230 -13.72 -5.50 8.64
N ILE A 231 -14.74 -4.64 8.74
CA ILE A 231 -15.76 -4.44 7.73
C ILE A 231 -15.55 -3.08 7.10
N GLY A 232 -15.39 -3.04 5.79
CA GLY A 232 -15.16 -1.77 5.12
C GLY A 232 -15.54 -1.79 3.66
N LEU A 233 -15.39 -0.65 3.02
CA LEU A 233 -15.55 -0.49 1.58
C LEU A 233 -14.77 0.71 1.05
N GLY A 234 -14.56 0.70 -0.28
CA GLY A 234 -14.06 1.83 -1.02
C GLY A 234 -15.04 2.22 -2.12
N VAL A 235 -15.34 3.51 -2.24
CA VAL A 235 -16.20 4.05 -3.31
C VAL A 235 -15.48 5.10 -4.13
N ILE A 236 -15.75 5.14 -5.44
CA ILE A 236 -15.31 6.23 -6.32
C ILE A 236 -16.33 7.37 -6.23
N ARG A 237 -15.90 8.51 -5.70
CA ARG A 237 -16.80 9.66 -5.42
C ARG A 237 -17.56 10.21 -6.64
N THR A 238 -17.08 9.96 -7.84
CA THR A 238 -17.78 10.35 -9.07
C THR A 238 -18.86 9.36 -9.52
N MET A 239 -18.97 8.22 -8.84
CA MET A 239 -19.95 7.15 -9.14
C MET A 239 -21.10 7.10 -8.13
N THR A 240 -21.07 7.93 -7.10
CA THR A 240 -22.12 8.02 -6.09
C THR A 240 -22.25 9.41 -5.54
N THR A 241 -23.45 9.80 -5.16
CA THR A 241 -23.73 11.04 -4.41
C THR A 241 -23.68 10.82 -2.90
N ARG A 242 -23.68 9.57 -2.44
CA ARG A 242 -23.66 9.20 -1.03
C ARG A 242 -22.22 9.16 -0.49
N SER A 243 -22.07 9.28 0.83
CA SER A 243 -20.78 9.17 1.50
C SER A 243 -20.34 7.71 1.63
N ALA A 244 -19.04 7.47 1.85
CA ALA A 244 -18.55 6.12 2.21
C ALA A 244 -19.20 5.61 3.51
N GLN A 245 -19.49 6.51 4.48
CA GLN A 245 -20.23 6.19 5.70
C GLN A 245 -21.60 5.61 5.37
N TRP A 246 -22.38 6.29 4.52
CA TRP A 246 -23.69 5.80 4.13
C TRP A 246 -23.63 4.42 3.49
N HIS A 247 -22.63 4.18 2.62
CA HIS A 247 -22.48 2.90 1.95
C HIS A 247 -22.08 1.77 2.91
N VAL A 248 -21.18 2.02 3.88
CA VAL A 248 -20.81 0.98 4.84
C VAL A 248 -21.95 0.65 5.80
N ASP A 249 -22.72 1.65 6.23
CA ASP A 249 -23.91 1.44 7.06
C ASP A 249 -24.97 0.64 6.29
N HIS A 250 -25.22 1.01 5.03
CA HIS A 250 -26.15 0.28 4.14
C HIS A 250 -25.68 -1.16 3.91
N PHE A 251 -24.39 -1.39 3.63
CA PHE A 251 -23.82 -2.72 3.48
C PHE A 251 -24.01 -3.56 4.75
N MET A 252 -23.78 -3.01 5.91
CA MET A 252 -23.93 -3.74 7.18
C MET A 252 -25.38 -4.05 7.53
N GLN A 253 -26.32 -3.17 7.18
CA GLN A 253 -27.72 -3.30 7.58
C GLN A 253 -28.59 -4.06 6.58
N ASP A 254 -28.31 -3.94 5.28
CA ASP A 254 -29.21 -4.36 4.22
C ASP A 254 -28.64 -5.42 3.27
N SER A 255 -27.32 -5.74 3.36
CA SER A 255 -26.74 -6.77 2.51
C SER A 255 -27.11 -8.18 2.96
N PHE A 256 -26.75 -9.17 2.13
CA PHE A 256 -26.90 -10.59 2.49
C PHE A 256 -26.07 -11.00 3.73
N PHE A 257 -25.21 -10.12 4.25
CA PHE A 257 -24.51 -10.28 5.51
C PHE A 257 -25.20 -9.64 6.72
N ALA A 258 -26.33 -8.96 6.55
CA ALA A 258 -26.98 -8.17 7.61
C ALA A 258 -27.20 -8.98 8.91
N ASP A 259 -27.68 -10.22 8.79
CA ASP A 259 -27.88 -11.10 9.96
C ASP A 259 -26.57 -11.45 10.67
N ARG A 260 -25.45 -11.56 9.95
CA ARG A 260 -24.12 -11.81 10.50
C ARG A 260 -23.60 -10.60 11.28
N PHE A 261 -23.98 -9.39 10.87
CA PHE A 261 -23.47 -8.14 11.46
C PHE A 261 -24.38 -7.55 12.55
N LYS A 262 -25.64 -7.98 12.66
CA LYS A 262 -26.65 -7.34 13.53
C LYS A 262 -26.27 -7.20 15.01
N ASN A 263 -25.42 -8.08 15.52
CA ASN A 263 -24.97 -8.06 16.91
C ASN A 263 -23.53 -7.54 17.06
N SER A 264 -22.89 -7.11 15.97
CA SER A 264 -21.54 -6.59 16.01
C SER A 264 -21.46 -5.24 16.73
N ARG A 265 -20.31 -4.97 17.34
CA ARG A 265 -20.03 -3.70 18.02
C ARG A 265 -18.85 -3.02 17.34
N ILE A 266 -19.02 -1.78 16.92
CA ILE A 266 -17.94 -0.99 16.33
C ILE A 266 -16.99 -0.56 17.44
N LEU A 267 -15.72 -0.92 17.32
CA LEU A 267 -14.64 -0.60 18.26
C LEU A 267 -13.76 0.53 17.74
N GLU A 268 -13.54 0.60 16.43
CA GLU A 268 -12.68 1.61 15.82
C GLU A 268 -13.21 1.97 14.43
N VAL A 269 -13.09 3.26 14.09
CA VAL A 269 -13.42 3.79 12.76
C VAL A 269 -12.13 4.22 12.09
N GLN A 270 -11.89 3.74 10.87
CA GLN A 270 -10.70 4.03 10.10
C GLN A 270 -11.08 4.46 8.68
N GLY A 271 -10.36 5.38 8.08
CA GLY A 271 -10.68 5.83 6.73
C GLY A 271 -9.54 6.55 6.05
N GLY A 272 -9.58 6.59 4.73
CA GLY A 272 -8.56 7.23 3.92
C GLY A 272 -8.87 7.21 2.44
N GLY A 273 -7.96 7.77 1.67
CA GLY A 273 -8.00 7.72 0.21
C GLY A 273 -7.04 6.67 -0.34
N VAL A 274 -7.48 5.95 -1.38
CA VAL A 274 -6.64 4.98 -2.11
C VAL A 274 -6.53 5.39 -3.57
N PRO A 275 -5.30 5.56 -4.11
CA PRO A 275 -5.10 5.96 -5.51
C PRO A 275 -5.27 4.76 -6.44
N LEU A 276 -6.45 4.57 -6.97
CA LEU A 276 -6.72 3.56 -8.01
C LEU A 276 -6.34 4.10 -9.41
N ALA A 277 -5.24 4.80 -9.49
CA ALA A 277 -4.74 5.49 -10.68
C ALA A 277 -3.62 4.69 -11.37
N ALA A 278 -3.30 5.09 -12.59
CA ALA A 278 -2.07 4.61 -13.22
C ALA A 278 -0.85 5.01 -12.40
N PRO A 279 0.23 4.21 -12.39
CA PRO A 279 1.50 4.63 -11.85
C PRO A 279 1.97 5.95 -12.47
N LEU A 280 2.77 6.71 -11.75
CA LEU A 280 3.32 7.95 -12.30
C LEU A 280 4.18 7.64 -13.52
N ARG A 281 4.01 8.43 -14.59
CA ARG A 281 4.85 8.32 -15.79
C ARG A 281 6.30 8.72 -15.53
N THR A 282 6.52 9.58 -14.53
CA THR A 282 7.86 10.00 -14.09
C THR A 282 7.85 10.00 -12.57
N GLN A 283 8.74 9.20 -11.97
CA GLN A 283 8.84 8.96 -10.53
C GLN A 283 10.13 9.56 -9.95
N TYR A 284 10.84 10.36 -10.74
CA TYR A 284 12.16 10.92 -10.40
C TYR A 284 12.31 12.35 -10.92
N ALA A 285 13.19 13.08 -10.31
CA ALA A 285 13.71 14.39 -10.75
C ALA A 285 15.14 14.53 -10.22
N ASP A 286 15.81 15.65 -10.48
CA ASP A 286 17.14 15.91 -9.92
C ASP A 286 17.09 15.81 -8.38
N HIS A 287 17.92 14.93 -7.83
CA HIS A 287 17.98 14.60 -6.40
C HIS A 287 16.72 13.98 -5.79
N VAL A 288 15.73 13.57 -6.57
CA VAL A 288 14.47 13.05 -6.03
C VAL A 288 14.06 11.76 -6.70
N VAL A 289 13.58 10.78 -5.90
CA VAL A 289 12.79 9.65 -6.34
C VAL A 289 11.54 9.52 -5.46
N LEU A 290 10.46 8.97 -6.02
CA LEU A 290 9.23 8.69 -5.29
C LEU A 290 9.01 7.19 -5.18
N VAL A 291 8.49 6.73 -4.03
CA VAL A 291 8.17 5.31 -3.75
C VAL A 291 6.78 5.17 -3.10
N GLY A 292 6.21 3.99 -3.17
CA GLY A 292 4.90 3.71 -2.57
C GLY A 292 3.77 4.55 -3.17
N ASP A 293 2.80 4.96 -2.35
CA ASP A 293 1.63 5.73 -2.81
C ASP A 293 2.02 7.08 -3.40
N ALA A 294 3.15 7.65 -2.99
CA ALA A 294 3.68 8.88 -3.58
C ALA A 294 4.00 8.72 -5.06
N ALA A 295 4.40 7.53 -5.49
CA ALA A 295 4.62 7.13 -6.88
C ALA A 295 3.42 6.40 -7.49
N ARG A 296 2.31 6.25 -6.74
CA ARG A 296 1.13 5.46 -7.11
C ARG A 296 1.44 3.97 -7.31
N HIS A 297 2.29 3.41 -6.46
CA HIS A 297 2.56 1.99 -6.41
C HIS A 297 1.42 1.27 -5.67
N VAL A 298 0.23 1.34 -6.19
CA VAL A 298 -0.98 0.71 -5.66
C VAL A 298 -1.65 -0.08 -6.76
N ASN A 299 -2.02 -1.32 -6.49
CA ASN A 299 -2.74 -2.14 -7.46
C ASN A 299 -4.07 -1.45 -7.84
N PRO A 300 -4.26 -1.07 -9.10
CA PRO A 300 -5.42 -0.26 -9.48
C PRO A 300 -6.74 -1.03 -9.48
N ILE A 301 -6.72 -2.37 -9.44
CA ILE A 301 -7.92 -3.23 -9.36
C ILE A 301 -8.31 -3.44 -7.89
N THR A 302 -7.35 -3.88 -7.06
CA THR A 302 -7.63 -4.29 -5.68
C THR A 302 -7.41 -3.18 -4.65
N GLY A 303 -6.73 -2.09 -5.01
CA GLY A 303 -6.32 -1.09 -4.02
C GLY A 303 -5.20 -1.56 -3.07
N GLY A 304 -4.66 -2.76 -3.29
CA GLY A 304 -3.56 -3.31 -2.50
C GLY A 304 -2.27 -2.53 -2.71
N GLY A 305 -1.74 -1.93 -1.65
CA GLY A 305 -0.54 -1.08 -1.69
C GLY A 305 0.62 -1.59 -0.85
N LEU A 306 0.41 -2.50 0.11
CA LEU A 306 1.48 -2.94 1.02
C LEU A 306 2.60 -3.67 0.28
N HIS A 307 2.27 -4.68 -0.51
CA HIS A 307 3.25 -5.43 -1.30
C HIS A 307 4.05 -4.49 -2.20
N THR A 308 3.36 -3.73 -3.03
CA THR A 308 4.00 -2.83 -4.00
C THR A 308 4.78 -1.68 -3.34
N ALA A 309 4.41 -1.27 -2.13
CA ALA A 309 5.17 -0.31 -1.34
C ALA A 309 6.50 -0.90 -0.83
N LEU A 310 6.47 -2.13 -0.28
CA LEU A 310 7.68 -2.83 0.14
C LEU A 310 8.62 -3.08 -1.05
N SER A 311 8.11 -3.65 -2.15
CA SER A 311 8.89 -3.96 -3.34
C SER A 311 9.42 -2.71 -4.03
N GLY A 312 8.61 -1.64 -4.15
CA GLY A 312 9.06 -0.34 -4.66
C GLY A 312 10.18 0.27 -3.80
N GLY A 313 10.08 0.12 -2.47
CA GLY A 313 11.11 0.53 -1.53
C GLY A 313 12.40 -0.28 -1.69
N ARG A 314 12.31 -1.60 -1.87
CA ARG A 314 13.45 -2.49 -2.12
C ARG A 314 14.16 -2.13 -3.43
N ILE A 315 13.41 -1.98 -4.51
CA ILE A 315 13.97 -1.61 -5.82
C ILE A 315 14.71 -0.26 -5.73
N ALA A 316 14.10 0.74 -5.07
CA ALA A 316 14.73 2.04 -4.88
C ALA A 316 16.03 1.93 -4.06
N ALA A 317 16.00 1.19 -2.95
CA ALA A 317 17.18 1.01 -2.09
C ALA A 317 18.34 0.37 -2.84
N HIS A 318 18.08 -0.71 -3.57
CA HIS A 318 19.12 -1.41 -4.33
C HIS A 318 19.70 -0.53 -5.42
N TYR A 319 18.85 0.07 -6.26
CA TYR A 319 19.31 0.94 -7.34
C TYR A 319 20.13 2.14 -6.83
N LEU A 320 19.60 2.83 -5.80
CA LEU A 320 20.27 4.02 -5.26
C LEU A 320 21.59 3.67 -4.58
N ALA A 321 21.67 2.53 -3.88
CA ALA A 321 22.93 2.09 -3.28
C ALA A 321 23.99 1.82 -4.36
N ASP A 322 23.64 1.13 -5.44
CA ASP A 322 24.57 0.86 -6.54
C ASP A 322 25.02 2.15 -7.23
N ALA A 323 24.09 3.04 -7.57
CA ALA A 323 24.39 4.30 -8.24
C ALA A 323 25.27 5.22 -7.37
N ILE A 324 24.98 5.35 -6.08
CA ILE A 324 25.73 6.20 -5.15
C ILE A 324 27.14 5.64 -4.91
N THR A 325 27.27 4.33 -4.72
CA THR A 325 28.57 3.65 -4.51
C THR A 325 29.45 3.78 -5.77
N ALA A 326 28.86 3.72 -6.96
CA ALA A 326 29.54 3.96 -8.21
C ALA A 326 29.93 5.44 -8.44
N GLY A 327 29.59 6.34 -7.52
CA GLY A 327 29.89 7.78 -7.63
C GLY A 327 29.01 8.53 -8.65
N ALA A 328 27.87 7.96 -9.06
CA ALA A 328 26.98 8.59 -10.02
C ALA A 328 26.41 9.91 -9.48
N ARG A 329 26.17 10.85 -10.38
CA ARG A 329 25.53 12.13 -10.03
C ARG A 329 24.03 11.89 -9.82
N PRO A 330 23.40 12.51 -8.80
CA PRO A 330 21.98 12.31 -8.51
C PRO A 330 21.07 13.19 -9.39
N ASP A 331 21.37 13.27 -10.67
CA ASP A 331 20.56 13.98 -11.66
C ASP A 331 19.42 13.09 -12.22
N ALA A 332 18.47 13.71 -12.90
CA ALA A 332 17.33 13.01 -13.47
C ALA A 332 17.71 11.91 -14.46
N ALA A 333 18.82 12.09 -15.20
CA ALA A 333 19.30 11.10 -16.16
C ALA A 333 19.73 9.80 -15.46
N THR A 334 20.48 9.91 -14.36
CA THR A 334 20.87 8.79 -13.51
C THR A 334 19.65 8.19 -12.82
N LEU A 335 18.82 9.03 -12.17
CA LEU A 335 17.69 8.55 -11.36
C LEU A 335 16.55 7.93 -12.18
N LYS A 336 16.53 8.14 -13.51
CA LYS A 336 15.68 7.40 -14.43
C LYS A 336 15.87 5.88 -14.32
N GLY A 337 17.08 5.41 -14.07
CA GLY A 337 17.38 3.99 -13.94
C GLY A 337 16.63 3.30 -12.78
N TYR A 338 16.31 4.02 -11.71
CA TYR A 338 15.39 3.53 -10.69
C TYR A 338 14.00 3.21 -11.28
N GLN A 339 13.44 4.12 -12.06
CA GLN A 339 12.15 3.90 -12.70
C GLN A 339 12.20 2.75 -13.69
N ASP A 340 13.29 2.63 -14.47
CA ASP A 340 13.46 1.54 -15.42
C ASP A 340 13.53 0.18 -14.69
N ALA A 341 14.22 0.09 -13.55
CA ALA A 341 14.26 -1.10 -12.70
C ALA A 341 12.87 -1.43 -12.11
N TRP A 342 12.14 -0.42 -11.66
CA TRP A 342 10.78 -0.60 -11.17
C TRP A 342 9.80 -1.04 -12.25
N LEU A 343 9.89 -0.48 -13.46
CA LEU A 343 9.08 -0.89 -14.61
C LEU A 343 9.32 -2.37 -14.94
N ALA A 344 10.57 -2.80 -15.00
CA ALA A 344 10.93 -4.17 -15.35
C ALA A 344 10.40 -5.21 -14.33
N GLU A 345 10.30 -4.86 -13.06
CA GLU A 345 9.87 -5.81 -12.02
C GLU A 345 8.36 -5.76 -11.74
N LEU A 346 7.78 -4.56 -11.64
CA LEU A 346 6.39 -4.35 -11.21
C LEU A 346 5.57 -3.49 -12.19
N GLY A 347 6.21 -2.48 -12.78
CA GLY A 347 5.49 -1.38 -13.39
C GLY A 347 4.70 -1.77 -14.63
N ASP A 348 5.26 -2.61 -15.50
CA ASP A 348 4.56 -3.06 -16.69
C ASP A 348 3.28 -3.83 -16.33
N LYS A 349 3.35 -4.64 -15.28
CA LYS A 349 2.17 -5.35 -14.77
C LYS A 349 1.15 -4.40 -14.14
N MET A 350 1.60 -3.39 -13.42
CA MET A 350 0.72 -2.36 -12.86
C MET A 350 -0.01 -1.58 -13.96
N TRP A 351 0.65 -1.29 -15.08
CA TRP A 351 0.02 -0.68 -16.25
C TRP A 351 -1.01 -1.60 -16.90
N GLU A 352 -0.73 -2.91 -17.03
CA GLU A 352 -1.70 -3.90 -17.51
C GLU A 352 -2.97 -3.91 -16.63
N LEU A 353 -2.81 -4.00 -15.31
CA LEU A 353 -3.91 -3.95 -14.36
C LEU A 353 -4.73 -2.65 -14.48
N TYR A 354 -4.06 -1.51 -14.69
CA TYR A 354 -4.74 -0.24 -14.90
C TYR A 354 -5.56 -0.23 -16.22
N HIS A 355 -5.05 -0.82 -17.27
CA HIS A 355 -5.77 -0.95 -18.55
C HIS A 355 -6.99 -1.86 -18.39
N ASP A 356 -6.86 -3.00 -17.72
CA ASP A 356 -7.97 -3.92 -17.46
C ASP A 356 -9.06 -3.26 -16.61
N LYS A 357 -8.68 -2.59 -15.52
CA LYS A 357 -9.62 -1.77 -14.73
C LYS A 357 -10.34 -0.76 -15.61
N THR A 358 -9.60 -0.03 -16.44
CA THR A 358 -10.18 1.01 -17.30
C THR A 358 -11.18 0.40 -18.29
N ALA A 359 -10.94 -0.80 -18.81
CA ALA A 359 -11.87 -1.51 -19.68
C ALA A 359 -13.18 -1.86 -18.94
N VAL A 360 -13.10 -2.32 -17.68
CA VAL A 360 -14.29 -2.56 -16.84
C VAL A 360 -15.10 -1.28 -16.66
N PHE A 361 -14.43 -0.17 -16.27
CA PHE A 361 -15.12 1.09 -15.94
C PHE A 361 -15.55 1.93 -17.15
N LYS A 362 -15.15 1.57 -18.37
CA LYS A 362 -15.71 2.14 -19.61
C LYS A 362 -17.10 1.62 -19.94
N GLN A 363 -17.56 0.55 -19.32
CA GLN A 363 -18.90 0.02 -19.54
C GLN A 363 -19.94 1.00 -19.01
N MET A 364 -20.88 1.40 -19.88
CA MET A 364 -21.93 2.37 -19.55
C MET A 364 -23.05 1.72 -18.72
N ASP A 365 -23.37 0.47 -19.01
CA ASP A 365 -24.37 -0.30 -18.28
C ASP A 365 -23.81 -0.74 -16.91
N ILE A 366 -24.53 -0.41 -15.84
CA ILE A 366 -24.12 -0.69 -14.46
C ILE A 366 -24.04 -2.20 -14.23
N ALA A 367 -25.05 -2.97 -14.65
CA ALA A 367 -25.06 -4.41 -14.42
C ALA A 367 -23.95 -5.14 -15.21
N ALA A 368 -23.64 -4.67 -16.43
CA ALA A 368 -22.52 -5.20 -17.20
C ALA A 368 -21.18 -4.87 -16.51
N ARG A 369 -21.04 -3.67 -15.94
CA ARG A 369 -19.85 -3.26 -15.18
C ARG A 369 -19.67 -4.11 -13.93
N ASP A 370 -20.73 -4.34 -13.17
CA ASP A 370 -20.68 -5.15 -11.95
C ASP A 370 -20.30 -6.60 -12.25
N ARG A 371 -20.87 -7.20 -13.31
CA ARG A 371 -20.45 -8.53 -13.79
C ARG A 371 -18.97 -8.56 -14.21
N ALA A 372 -18.51 -7.53 -14.93
CA ALA A 372 -17.11 -7.44 -15.37
C ALA A 372 -16.15 -7.26 -14.18
N LEU A 373 -16.51 -6.45 -13.18
CA LEU A 373 -15.71 -6.26 -11.97
C LEU A 373 -15.62 -7.57 -11.17
N TYR A 374 -16.75 -8.24 -10.94
CA TYR A 374 -16.79 -9.54 -10.28
C TYR A 374 -15.91 -10.57 -10.98
N ALA A 375 -16.02 -10.69 -12.31
CA ALA A 375 -15.21 -11.62 -13.09
C ALA A 375 -13.72 -11.28 -13.02
N THR A 376 -13.35 -9.99 -13.10
CA THR A 376 -11.96 -9.54 -13.00
C THR A 376 -11.37 -9.81 -11.61
N MET A 377 -12.13 -9.56 -10.53
CA MET A 377 -11.69 -9.84 -9.16
C MET A 377 -11.57 -11.36 -8.94
N SER A 378 -12.52 -12.16 -9.41
CA SER A 378 -12.50 -13.62 -9.30
C SER A 378 -11.31 -14.22 -10.06
N ASP A 379 -10.98 -13.70 -11.25
CA ASP A 379 -9.78 -14.12 -11.98
C ASP A 379 -8.51 -13.70 -11.24
N TYR A 380 -8.43 -12.46 -10.74
CA TYR A 380 -7.26 -11.94 -10.03
C TYR A 380 -6.84 -12.84 -8.86
N PHE A 381 -7.79 -13.32 -8.06
CA PHE A 381 -7.54 -14.17 -6.90
C PHE A 381 -7.54 -15.68 -7.23
N SER A 382 -7.77 -16.06 -8.49
CA SER A 382 -7.74 -17.47 -8.91
C SER A 382 -6.32 -18.05 -8.88
N PRO A 383 -6.13 -19.32 -8.49
CA PRO A 383 -4.85 -20.02 -8.62
C PRO A 383 -4.29 -20.04 -10.04
N ASN A 384 -5.15 -19.93 -11.05
CA ASN A 384 -4.78 -19.90 -12.48
C ASN A 384 -4.83 -18.51 -13.11
N SER A 385 -4.83 -17.46 -12.28
CA SER A 385 -4.91 -16.07 -12.73
C SER A 385 -3.81 -15.69 -13.71
N LYS A 386 -4.17 -14.92 -14.72
CA LYS A 386 -3.20 -14.27 -15.62
C LYS A 386 -2.32 -13.23 -14.89
N TYR A 387 -2.72 -12.81 -13.68
CA TYR A 387 -2.06 -11.77 -12.87
C TYR A 387 -1.03 -12.31 -11.86
N LYS A 388 -0.62 -13.57 -11.94
CA LYS A 388 0.20 -14.31 -10.94
C LYS A 388 1.57 -13.73 -10.56
N LYS A 389 1.93 -12.52 -11.00
CA LYS A 389 3.25 -11.93 -10.71
C LYS A 389 3.18 -10.52 -10.11
N VAL A 390 2.08 -10.16 -9.46
CA VAL A 390 1.96 -8.86 -8.77
C VAL A 390 1.58 -9.05 -7.32
#